data_4bce2aaa93dc4587546c73cc1ee25250
#
_entry.id   4bce2aaa93dc4587546c73cc1ee25250
#
_cell.length_a   1.000
_cell.length_b   1.000
_cell.length_c   1.000
_cell.angle_alpha   90.00
_cell.angle_beta   90.00
_cell.angle_gamma   90.00
#
_symmetry.space_group_name_H-M   'P 1'
#
loop_
_entity.id
_entity.type
_entity.pdbx_description
1 polymer ?
#
loop_
_entity_poly.entity_id
_entity_poly.type
_entity_poly.pdbx_seq_one_letter_code
_entity_poly.pdbx_strand_id
1 'polypeptide(L)'
;RQMCIRDRYNDMQFFMLGSGDKEYESFMREAEARYKGRLCAYIGYNEELSHCVYAGADFLLMPSRFEPCGLSQMIAMRYGTLPIVRETGGLKDSVKPYNKFTGEGTGFSFADFNAHEMKDAMLLALDCYKNPVVMSSLVRQAMEADFSFDRSSEEYAMLYLWML
;
A
#
# COMPACT_ATOMS: atom_id res chain seq x y z
N ARG A 1 3.48 15.46 -15.90
CA ARG A 1 4.55 14.48 -15.54
C ARG A 1 4.01 13.10 -15.12
N GLN A 2 2.76 12.97 -14.73
CA GLN A 2 2.10 11.66 -14.55
C GLN A 2 1.92 10.88 -15.88
N MET A 3 2.03 11.54 -17.02
CA MET A 3 1.91 10.90 -18.35
C MET A 3 3.01 9.87 -18.66
N CYS A 4 4.20 9.99 -18.05
CA CYS A 4 5.31 9.06 -18.35
C CYS A 4 5.10 7.64 -17.81
N ILE A 5 4.32 7.45 -16.75
CA ILE A 5 3.98 6.11 -16.25
C ILE A 5 2.94 5.46 -17.16
N ARG A 6 1.97 6.24 -17.64
CA ARG A 6 0.90 5.77 -18.51
C ARG A 6 1.42 5.16 -19.81
N ASP A 7 2.44 5.78 -20.42
CA ASP A 7 2.93 5.37 -21.75
C ASP A 7 3.82 4.11 -21.71
N ARG A 8 4.38 3.79 -20.52
CA ARG A 8 5.24 2.62 -20.34
C ARG A 8 4.51 1.39 -19.79
N TYR A 9 3.37 1.59 -19.10
CA TYR A 9 2.64 0.53 -18.39
C TYR A 9 1.16 0.60 -18.76
N ASN A 10 0.85 0.18 -19.98
CA ASN A 10 -0.50 0.25 -20.55
C ASN A 10 -1.53 -0.61 -19.79
N ASP A 11 -1.11 -1.54 -18.95
CA ASP A 11 -1.98 -2.52 -18.29
C ASP A 11 -2.32 -2.17 -16.83
N MET A 12 -1.86 -1.01 -16.33
CA MET A 12 -2.19 -0.57 -14.97
C MET A 12 -3.60 0.00 -14.88
N GLN A 13 -4.31 -0.43 -13.83
CA GLN A 13 -5.58 0.14 -13.42
C GLN A 13 -5.44 0.74 -12.02
N PHE A 14 -6.11 1.85 -11.78
CA PHE A 14 -6.19 2.49 -10.48
C PHE A 14 -7.62 2.52 -9.99
N PHE A 15 -7.81 2.10 -8.75
CA PHE A 15 -9.05 2.25 -8.04
C PHE A 15 -8.83 3.13 -6.81
N MET A 16 -9.63 4.18 -6.65
CA MET A 16 -9.65 5.05 -5.49
C MET A 16 -10.99 4.94 -4.79
N LEU A 17 -10.95 4.62 -3.51
CA LEU A 17 -12.11 4.60 -2.63
C LEU A 17 -11.84 5.52 -1.45
N GLY A 18 -12.64 6.55 -1.27
CA GLY A 18 -12.50 7.47 -0.16
C GLY A 18 -13.19 8.81 -0.40
N SER A 19 -13.13 9.67 0.60
CA SER A 19 -13.58 11.05 0.55
C SER A 19 -12.50 11.98 1.10
N GLY A 20 -12.53 13.23 0.74
CA GLY A 20 -11.54 14.21 1.17
C GLY A 20 -11.93 15.63 0.78
N ASP A 21 -10.93 16.49 0.61
CA ASP A 21 -11.16 17.86 0.17
C ASP A 21 -11.76 17.89 -1.24
N LYS A 22 -12.71 18.79 -1.45
CA LYS A 22 -13.46 18.91 -2.72
C LYS A 22 -12.56 19.11 -3.94
N GLU A 23 -11.42 19.77 -3.76
CA GLU A 23 -10.44 19.97 -4.83
C GLU A 23 -9.88 18.62 -5.32
N TYR A 24 -9.48 17.74 -4.40
CA TYR A 24 -8.97 16.41 -4.74
C TYR A 24 -10.07 15.49 -5.29
N GLU A 25 -11.27 15.56 -4.74
CA GLU A 25 -12.41 14.80 -5.28
C GLU A 25 -12.74 15.22 -6.71
N SER A 26 -12.74 16.53 -7.01
CA SER A 26 -12.95 17.03 -8.36
C SER A 26 -11.86 16.60 -9.31
N PHE A 27 -10.60 16.69 -8.86
CA PHE A 27 -9.43 16.18 -9.63
C PHE A 27 -9.57 14.69 -9.96
N MET A 28 -10.01 13.86 -9.01
CA MET A 28 -10.18 12.43 -9.23
C MET A 28 -11.30 12.11 -10.21
N ARG A 29 -12.42 12.85 -10.17
CA ARG A 29 -13.51 12.72 -11.16
C ARG A 29 -13.05 13.12 -12.58
N GLU A 30 -12.29 14.20 -12.69
CA GLU A 30 -11.71 14.62 -13.98
C GLU A 30 -10.70 13.59 -14.50
N ALA A 31 -9.88 13.04 -13.59
CA ALA A 31 -8.93 11.99 -13.95
C ALA A 31 -9.64 10.70 -14.40
N GLU A 32 -10.73 10.29 -13.75
CA GLU A 32 -11.56 9.16 -14.17
C GLU A 32 -12.13 9.37 -15.58
N ALA A 33 -12.69 10.53 -15.85
CA ALA A 33 -13.20 10.88 -17.18
C ALA A 33 -12.12 10.85 -18.25
N ARG A 34 -10.89 11.32 -17.90
CA ARG A 34 -9.72 11.34 -18.80
C ARG A 34 -9.11 9.97 -19.04
N TYR A 35 -9.11 9.11 -18.01
CA TYR A 35 -8.49 7.77 -18.03
C TYR A 35 -9.53 6.67 -17.96
N LYS A 36 -10.60 6.83 -18.74
CA LYS A 36 -11.74 5.92 -18.78
C LYS A 36 -11.30 4.46 -18.95
N GLY A 37 -11.83 3.59 -18.07
CA GLY A 37 -11.49 2.16 -18.03
C GLY A 37 -10.15 1.81 -17.37
N ARG A 38 -9.40 2.83 -16.91
CA ARG A 38 -8.08 2.66 -16.26
C ARG A 38 -7.99 3.30 -14.88
N LEU A 39 -8.82 4.29 -14.61
CA LEU A 39 -8.98 4.89 -13.30
C LEU A 39 -10.46 4.89 -12.96
N CYS A 40 -10.78 4.40 -11.77
CA CYS A 40 -12.10 4.48 -11.16
C CYS A 40 -12.00 5.23 -9.83
N ALA A 41 -12.84 6.23 -9.63
CA ALA A 41 -12.87 7.04 -8.43
C ALA A 41 -14.24 6.90 -7.74
N TYR A 42 -14.31 6.07 -6.73
CA TYR A 42 -15.47 5.98 -5.85
C TYR A 42 -15.32 6.97 -4.69
N ILE A 43 -16.03 8.10 -4.80
CA ILE A 43 -16.01 9.14 -3.76
C ILE A 43 -17.06 8.79 -2.70
N GLY A 44 -16.59 8.41 -1.52
CA GLY A 44 -17.44 8.05 -0.39
C GLY A 44 -16.82 6.94 0.47
N TYR A 45 -17.59 6.51 1.47
CA TYR A 45 -17.23 5.38 2.33
C TYR A 45 -18.09 4.16 1.96
N ASN A 46 -17.46 3.02 1.77
CA ASN A 46 -18.13 1.74 1.55
C ASN A 46 -17.23 0.60 2.04
N GLU A 47 -17.59 0.02 3.19
CA GLU A 47 -16.79 -1.01 3.86
C GLU A 47 -16.73 -2.31 3.04
N GLU A 48 -17.87 -2.79 2.56
CA GLU A 48 -17.94 -4.02 1.75
C GLU A 48 -17.09 -3.91 0.48
N LEU A 49 -17.21 -2.76 -0.21
CA LEU A 49 -16.42 -2.49 -1.40
C LEU A 49 -14.92 -2.41 -1.07
N SER A 50 -14.53 -1.86 0.10
CA SER A 50 -13.14 -1.79 0.51
C SER A 50 -12.51 -3.17 0.65
N HIS A 51 -13.22 -4.13 1.22
CA HIS A 51 -12.75 -5.52 1.30
C HIS A 51 -12.60 -6.17 -0.08
N CYS A 52 -13.53 -5.89 -1.00
CA CYS A 52 -13.40 -6.35 -2.39
C CYS A 52 -12.16 -5.75 -3.08
N VAL A 53 -11.88 -4.46 -2.82
CA VAL A 53 -10.70 -3.78 -3.37
C VAL A 53 -9.41 -4.37 -2.79
N TYR A 54 -9.34 -4.60 -1.47
CA TYR A 54 -8.19 -5.27 -0.87
C TYR A 54 -7.96 -6.66 -1.45
N ALA A 55 -9.03 -7.43 -1.66
CA ALA A 55 -8.92 -8.79 -2.20
C ALA A 55 -8.56 -8.84 -3.69
N GLY A 56 -8.93 -7.80 -4.46
CA GLY A 56 -8.77 -7.78 -5.91
C GLY A 56 -7.59 -6.95 -6.42
N ALA A 57 -6.91 -6.20 -5.55
CA ALA A 57 -5.76 -5.38 -5.94
C ALA A 57 -4.44 -6.15 -5.77
N ASP A 58 -3.45 -5.83 -6.61
CA ASP A 58 -2.08 -6.32 -6.43
C ASP A 58 -1.30 -5.44 -5.46
N PHE A 59 -1.58 -4.15 -5.46
CA PHE A 59 -0.88 -3.15 -4.65
C PHE A 59 -1.84 -2.14 -4.01
N LEU A 60 -1.52 -1.74 -2.77
CA LEU A 60 -2.16 -0.63 -2.08
C LEU A 60 -1.19 0.55 -1.98
N LEU A 61 -1.52 1.70 -2.57
CA LEU A 61 -0.70 2.91 -2.49
C LEU A 61 -1.15 3.80 -1.33
N MET A 62 -0.26 4.06 -0.37
CA MET A 62 -0.49 4.91 0.81
C MET A 62 0.58 6.01 0.93
N PRO A 63 0.46 7.12 0.17
CA PRO A 63 1.42 8.22 0.19
C PRO A 63 1.08 9.23 1.30
N SER A 64 0.77 8.75 2.49
CA SER A 64 0.30 9.56 3.61
C SER A 64 1.35 10.57 4.05
N ARG A 65 0.94 11.83 4.27
CA ARG A 65 1.80 12.85 4.88
C ARG A 65 2.05 12.58 6.37
N PHE A 66 1.01 12.14 7.05
CA PHE A 66 1.03 11.71 8.45
C PHE A 66 0.15 10.48 8.58
N GLU A 67 0.64 9.46 9.27
CA GLU A 67 -0.09 8.23 9.55
C GLU A 67 0.37 7.68 10.90
N PRO A 68 -0.38 7.93 11.98
CA PRO A 68 0.07 7.49 13.31
C PRO A 68 0.16 5.98 13.44
N CYS A 69 -0.78 5.24 12.87
CA CYS A 69 -0.80 3.77 12.91
C CYS A 69 -1.01 3.20 11.51
N GLY A 70 -2.18 3.49 10.90
CA GLY A 70 -2.65 2.87 9.68
C GLY A 70 -3.12 1.43 9.90
N LEU A 71 -4.33 1.12 9.47
CA LEU A 71 -4.86 -0.23 9.46
C LEU A 71 -4.89 -0.81 8.05
N SER A 72 -5.08 0.07 7.06
CA SER A 72 -5.28 -0.33 5.66
C SER A 72 -4.13 -1.17 5.09
N GLN A 73 -2.87 -0.86 5.42
CA GLN A 73 -1.72 -1.63 4.97
C GLN A 73 -1.68 -3.03 5.61
N MET A 74 -2.06 -3.16 6.88
CA MET A 74 -2.10 -4.45 7.56
C MET A 74 -3.24 -5.32 7.01
N ILE A 75 -4.41 -4.72 6.79
CA ILE A 75 -5.54 -5.38 6.14
C ILE A 75 -5.14 -5.83 4.74
N ALA A 76 -4.57 -4.95 3.92
CA ALA A 76 -4.12 -5.26 2.57
C ALA A 76 -3.13 -6.44 2.56
N MET A 77 -2.11 -6.41 3.42
CA MET A 77 -1.15 -7.52 3.55
C MET A 77 -1.84 -8.85 3.88
N ARG A 78 -2.85 -8.83 4.75
CA ARG A 78 -3.63 -10.04 5.09
C ARG A 78 -4.41 -10.59 3.90
N TYR A 79 -4.83 -9.73 2.96
CA TYR A 79 -5.45 -10.13 1.69
C TYR A 79 -4.44 -10.50 0.60
N GLY A 80 -3.15 -10.35 0.84
CA GLY A 80 -2.09 -10.59 -0.15
C GLY A 80 -1.79 -9.41 -1.06
N THR A 81 -2.40 -8.26 -0.80
CA THR A 81 -2.15 -7.00 -1.51
C THR A 81 -0.96 -6.29 -0.91
N LEU A 82 0.08 -6.07 -1.71
CA LEU A 82 1.33 -5.50 -1.22
C LEU A 82 1.26 -3.98 -1.08
N PRO A 83 1.56 -3.42 0.11
CA PRO A 83 1.54 -1.99 0.32
C PRO A 83 2.75 -1.29 -0.31
N ILE A 84 2.50 -0.11 -0.89
CA ILE A 84 3.52 0.86 -1.33
C ILE A 84 3.31 2.10 -0.48
N VAL A 85 4.16 2.33 0.52
CA VAL A 85 3.90 3.31 1.57
C VAL A 85 4.98 4.37 1.65
N ARG A 86 4.60 5.56 2.14
CA ARG A 86 5.60 6.50 2.63
C ARG A 86 6.05 6.08 4.04
N GLU A 87 7.35 6.21 4.31
CA GLU A 87 7.97 5.91 5.62
C GLU A 87 7.59 6.97 6.66
N THR A 88 6.38 6.83 7.24
CA THR A 88 5.89 7.71 8.30
C THR A 88 5.08 6.92 9.32
N GLY A 89 5.31 7.17 10.62
CA GLY A 89 4.59 6.52 11.73
C GLY A 89 4.41 5.02 11.54
N GLY A 90 3.23 4.52 11.81
CA GLY A 90 2.91 3.08 11.74
C GLY A 90 3.10 2.43 10.37
N LEU A 91 3.14 3.20 9.28
CA LEU A 91 3.47 2.64 7.97
C LEU A 91 4.92 2.15 7.91
N LYS A 92 5.85 2.95 8.48
CA LYS A 92 7.26 2.57 8.57
C LYS A 92 7.48 1.37 9.49
N ASP A 93 6.69 1.28 10.56
CA ASP A 93 6.84 0.22 11.57
C ASP A 93 6.24 -1.12 11.09
N SER A 94 5.19 -1.08 10.29
CA SER A 94 4.44 -2.27 9.85
C SER A 94 4.87 -2.83 8.51
N VAL A 95 5.42 -2.01 7.60
CA VAL A 95 5.80 -2.44 6.26
C VAL A 95 7.31 -2.59 6.15
N LYS A 96 7.78 -3.83 5.96
CA LYS A 96 9.20 -4.13 5.70
C LYS A 96 9.48 -3.93 4.21
N PRO A 97 10.36 -2.98 3.82
CA PRO A 97 10.67 -2.73 2.42
C PRO A 97 11.30 -3.94 1.74
N TYR A 98 10.92 -4.18 0.49
CA TYR A 98 11.52 -5.24 -0.31
C TYR A 98 13.02 -5.02 -0.51
N ASN A 99 13.80 -6.02 -0.16
CA ASN A 99 15.23 -6.08 -0.41
C ASN A 99 15.53 -7.07 -1.54
N LYS A 100 15.97 -6.55 -2.69
CA LYS A 100 16.25 -7.35 -3.88
C LYS A 100 17.41 -8.36 -3.72
N PHE A 101 18.28 -8.17 -2.72
CA PHE A 101 19.43 -9.06 -2.48
C PHE A 101 19.07 -10.25 -1.59
N THR A 102 18.20 -10.05 -0.61
CA THR A 102 17.74 -11.11 0.30
C THR A 102 16.43 -11.74 -0.13
N GLY A 103 15.63 -11.05 -0.95
CA GLY A 103 14.27 -11.45 -1.32
C GLY A 103 13.25 -11.23 -0.22
N GLU A 104 13.64 -10.58 0.89
CA GLU A 104 12.77 -10.28 2.01
C GLU A 104 12.00 -8.98 1.82
N GLY A 105 10.80 -8.94 2.40
CA GLY A 105 9.95 -7.75 2.42
C GLY A 105 8.47 -8.09 2.49
N THR A 106 7.67 -7.12 2.96
CA THR A 106 6.21 -7.23 3.01
C THR A 106 5.52 -6.16 2.16
N GLY A 107 6.31 -5.32 1.49
CA GLY A 107 5.83 -4.24 0.64
C GLY A 107 6.99 -3.38 0.12
N PHE A 108 6.66 -2.15 -0.26
CA PHE A 108 7.61 -1.19 -0.82
C PHE A 108 7.49 0.14 -0.06
N SER A 109 8.57 0.88 0.06
CA SER A 109 8.54 2.17 0.74
C SER A 109 9.33 3.25 0.02
N PHE A 110 9.02 4.49 0.35
CA PHE A 110 9.77 5.68 -0.05
C PHE A 110 9.81 6.67 1.13
N ALA A 111 10.89 7.42 1.26
CA ALA A 111 11.14 8.27 2.43
C ALA A 111 10.51 9.66 2.28
N ASP A 112 10.83 10.40 1.23
CA ASP A 112 10.44 11.78 1.08
C ASP A 112 9.02 11.94 0.54
N PHE A 113 8.31 12.96 1.07
CA PHE A 113 6.97 13.30 0.59
C PHE A 113 7.04 14.00 -0.77
N ASN A 114 7.44 13.26 -1.78
CA ASN A 114 7.50 13.76 -3.15
C ASN A 114 7.07 12.70 -4.19
N ALA A 115 6.60 13.18 -5.32
CA ALA A 115 6.07 12.33 -6.39
C ALA A 115 7.16 11.50 -7.11
N HIS A 116 8.43 11.88 -7.02
CA HIS A 116 9.51 11.15 -7.71
C HIS A 116 9.83 9.86 -6.98
N GLU A 117 10.05 9.93 -5.67
CA GLU A 117 10.30 8.74 -4.86
C GLU A 117 9.11 7.79 -4.84
N MET A 118 7.88 8.33 -4.67
CA MET A 118 6.67 7.54 -4.80
C MET A 118 6.62 6.78 -6.13
N LYS A 119 6.91 7.48 -7.23
CA LYS A 119 6.95 6.86 -8.57
C LYS A 119 8.01 5.76 -8.64
N ASP A 120 9.20 5.99 -8.09
CA ASP A 120 10.30 5.01 -8.13
C ASP A 120 9.96 3.76 -7.34
N ALA A 121 9.32 3.89 -6.16
CA ALA A 121 8.78 2.77 -5.40
C ALA A 121 7.69 2.00 -6.18
N MET A 122 6.78 2.70 -6.87
CA MET A 122 5.79 2.07 -7.74
C MET A 122 6.45 1.32 -8.91
N LEU A 123 7.48 1.88 -9.53
CA LEU A 123 8.20 1.22 -10.63
C LEU A 123 8.91 -0.05 -10.17
N LEU A 124 9.52 -0.03 -8.97
CA LEU A 124 10.11 -1.20 -8.36
C LEU A 124 9.06 -2.29 -8.11
N ALA A 125 7.89 -1.92 -7.58
CA ALA A 125 6.78 -2.84 -7.36
C ALA A 125 6.31 -3.49 -8.67
N LEU A 126 6.17 -2.69 -9.74
CA LEU A 126 5.78 -3.19 -11.05
C LEU A 126 6.84 -4.11 -11.70
N ASP A 127 8.13 -3.86 -11.44
CA ASP A 127 9.18 -4.76 -11.90
C ASP A 127 9.17 -6.09 -11.14
N CYS A 128 8.87 -6.07 -9.84
CA CYS A 128 8.63 -7.29 -9.06
C CYS A 128 7.39 -8.05 -9.55
N TYR A 129 6.31 -7.34 -9.91
CA TYR A 129 5.07 -7.94 -10.45
C TYR A 129 5.31 -8.80 -11.68
N LYS A 130 6.24 -8.40 -12.56
CA LYS A 130 6.61 -9.16 -13.76
C LYS A 130 7.34 -10.47 -13.46
N ASN A 131 7.79 -10.67 -12.21
CA ASN A 131 8.45 -11.89 -11.78
C ASN A 131 7.55 -12.67 -10.80
N PRO A 132 6.83 -13.70 -11.27
CA PRO A 132 5.88 -14.45 -10.44
C PRO A 132 6.50 -15.08 -9.19
N VAL A 133 7.78 -15.47 -9.25
CA VAL A 133 8.48 -16.09 -8.12
C VAL A 133 8.70 -15.05 -7.02
N VAL A 134 9.20 -13.86 -7.38
CA VAL A 134 9.41 -12.76 -6.44
C VAL A 134 8.07 -12.31 -5.86
N MET A 135 7.08 -12.10 -6.72
CA MET A 135 5.74 -11.65 -6.29
C MET A 135 5.10 -12.64 -5.33
N SER A 136 5.10 -13.93 -5.64
CA SER A 136 4.54 -14.97 -4.76
C SER A 136 5.26 -15.05 -3.42
N SER A 137 6.58 -14.84 -3.39
CA SER A 137 7.34 -14.81 -2.15
C SER A 137 6.97 -13.61 -1.28
N LEU A 138 6.85 -12.41 -1.88
CA LEU A 138 6.46 -11.19 -1.16
C LEU A 138 5.04 -11.28 -0.62
N VAL A 139 4.09 -11.75 -1.44
CA VAL A 139 2.70 -11.96 -1.02
C VAL A 139 2.62 -12.90 0.18
N ARG A 140 3.34 -14.03 0.15
CA ARG A 140 3.38 -14.96 1.28
C ARG A 140 3.94 -14.30 2.53
N GLN A 141 5.09 -13.60 2.45
CA GLN A 141 5.69 -12.90 3.58
C GLN A 141 4.74 -11.82 4.16
N ALA A 142 4.02 -11.10 3.30
CA ALA A 142 3.03 -10.12 3.73
C ALA A 142 1.85 -10.77 4.46
N MET A 143 1.32 -11.88 3.95
CA MET A 143 0.20 -12.61 4.58
C MET A 143 0.59 -13.29 5.89
N GLU A 144 1.85 -13.69 6.05
CA GLU A 144 2.42 -14.31 7.26
C GLU A 144 2.81 -13.28 8.33
N ALA A 145 2.84 -11.96 7.99
CA ALA A 145 3.14 -10.91 8.96
C ALA A 145 2.10 -10.89 10.08
N ASP A 146 2.57 -11.03 11.32
CA ASP A 146 1.72 -11.11 12.50
C ASP A 146 1.52 -9.72 13.13
N PHE A 147 0.28 -9.21 13.04
CA PHE A 147 -0.19 -7.98 13.67
C PHE A 147 -1.29 -8.27 14.70
N SER A 148 -1.33 -9.49 15.25
CA SER A 148 -2.35 -9.89 16.22
C SER A 148 -2.20 -9.19 17.58
N PHE A 149 -3.31 -9.12 18.31
CA PHE A 149 -3.29 -8.68 19.69
C PHE A 149 -2.55 -9.65 20.61
N ASP A 150 -2.47 -10.93 20.28
CA ASP A 150 -1.73 -11.94 21.05
C ASP A 150 -0.26 -11.54 21.14
N ARG A 151 0.37 -11.24 20.01
CA ARG A 151 1.74 -10.73 19.98
C ARG A 151 1.90 -9.43 20.76
N SER A 152 1.02 -8.46 20.55
CA SER A 152 1.08 -7.19 21.27
C SER A 152 0.93 -7.38 22.78
N SER A 153 0.05 -8.29 23.22
CA SER A 153 -0.15 -8.57 24.64
C SER A 153 1.07 -9.22 25.29
N GLU A 154 1.78 -10.10 24.57
CA GLU A 154 3.04 -10.68 25.02
C GLU A 154 4.14 -9.60 25.19
N GLU A 155 4.25 -8.70 24.22
CA GLU A 155 5.21 -7.58 24.30
C GLU A 155 4.90 -6.65 25.50
N TYR A 156 3.62 -6.34 25.75
CA TYR A 156 3.20 -5.59 26.95
C TYR A 156 3.48 -6.34 28.24
N ALA A 157 3.20 -7.65 28.30
CA ALA A 157 3.49 -8.47 29.47
C ALA A 157 4.98 -8.48 29.80
N MET A 158 5.84 -8.62 28.77
CA MET A 158 7.30 -8.53 28.94
C MET A 158 7.74 -7.15 29.44
N LEU A 159 7.16 -6.07 28.94
CA LEU A 159 7.44 -4.70 29.41
C LEU A 159 7.09 -4.55 30.91
N TYR A 160 5.91 -5.03 31.33
CA TYR A 160 5.53 -4.99 32.75
C TYR A 160 6.45 -5.82 33.64
N LEU A 161 6.85 -7.02 33.19
CA LEU A 161 7.81 -7.85 33.94
C LEU A 161 9.18 -7.19 34.06
N TRP A 162 9.60 -6.42 33.07
CA TRP A 162 10.87 -5.68 33.12
C TRP A 162 10.83 -4.47 34.07
N MET A 163 9.65 -3.94 34.36
CA MET A 163 9.45 -2.79 35.26
C MET A 163 9.34 -3.20 36.75
N LEU A 164 9.23 -4.52 37.07
CA LEU A 164 9.19 -5.06 38.43
C LEU A 164 10.59 -5.43 38.91
#